data_b16f84450523d3d21f8303a9d3564189
#
_entry.id   b16f84450523d3d21f8303a9d3564189
#
_cell.length_a   1.000
_cell.length_b   1.000
_cell.length_c   1.000
_cell.angle_alpha   90.00
_cell.angle_beta   90.00
_cell.angle_gamma   90.00
#
_symmetry.space_group_name_H-M   'P 1'
#
loop_
_entity.id
_entity.type
_entity.pdbx_description
1 polymer ?
#
loop_
_entity_poly.entity_id
_entity_poly.type
_entity_poly.pdbx_seq_one_letter_code
_entity_poly.pdbx_strand_id
1 'polypeptide(L)'
;IKNTLISGGSQKQGTWGELVLEHILKENLGFTEGEEYDVRDSHTDEDGRKIPDIIINFPDGRHAIVDSKVSLKAWEEYITAEDETSKKEAFERHKRSLKTHIDTLADKNYQGIKGLNTIDTVIMFCPNETAITSLPRKGGAALFDYAMKNKVTLACPSILYYQLKTAEYSWKADKQSKNIADIIKLANLVSDQAVDIYGTAKKAQAAIADTSDKVADVMGKIKDGGNRSFLSRISRMNKLGLSPKKQIPSEVSIDDSEEKDLKVIENLKKKENKL
;
A
#
# COMPACT_ATOMS: atom_id res chain seq x y z
N ILE A 1 9.06 41.77 4.34
CA ILE A 1 9.35 40.76 5.35
C ILE A 1 10.16 41.34 6.50
N LYS A 2 11.25 42.13 6.26
CA LYS A 2 12.10 42.71 7.31
C LYS A 2 11.33 43.66 8.27
N ASN A 3 10.41 44.44 7.77
CA ASN A 3 9.65 45.44 8.56
C ASN A 3 8.47 44.86 9.36
N THR A 4 7.96 43.70 8.99
CA THR A 4 6.84 43.06 9.69
C THR A 4 7.28 42.33 10.98
N LEU A 5 8.54 41.93 11.07
CA LEU A 5 9.13 41.27 12.24
C LEU A 5 9.47 42.25 13.37
N ILE A 6 9.82 43.51 13.01
CA ILE A 6 10.35 44.51 13.96
C ILE A 6 9.24 45.24 14.75
N SER A 7 8.00 45.29 14.25
CA SER A 7 6.91 46.09 14.84
C SER A 7 5.76 45.33 15.48
N GLY A 8 5.83 43.98 15.60
CA GLY A 8 4.77 43.15 16.13
C GLY A 8 5.09 42.54 17.50
N GLY A 9 4.28 42.82 18.52
CA GLY A 9 4.43 42.20 19.85
C GLY A 9 4.41 40.65 19.84
N SER A 10 4.67 40.03 20.98
CA SER A 10 4.87 38.56 21.16
C SER A 10 3.79 37.68 20.49
N GLN A 11 2.58 38.18 20.36
CA GLN A 11 1.47 37.47 19.70
C GLN A 11 1.68 37.31 18.18
N LYS A 12 2.23 38.32 17.51
CA LYS A 12 2.55 38.26 16.07
C LYS A 12 3.76 37.36 15.79
N GLN A 13 4.72 37.30 16.72
CA GLN A 13 5.87 36.37 16.61
C GLN A 13 5.44 34.91 16.76
N GLY A 14 4.46 34.62 17.64
CA GLY A 14 3.86 33.29 17.75
C GLY A 14 3.21 32.83 16.45
N THR A 15 2.28 33.63 15.93
CA THR A 15 1.59 33.33 14.67
C THR A 15 2.56 33.17 13.48
N TRP A 16 3.63 33.94 13.43
CA TRP A 16 4.66 33.79 12.38
C TRP A 16 5.44 32.49 12.54
N GLY A 17 5.77 32.07 13.77
CA GLY A 17 6.42 30.80 14.02
C GLY A 17 5.59 29.60 13.58
N GLU A 18 4.30 29.63 13.86
CA GLU A 18 3.33 28.62 13.43
C GLU A 18 3.24 28.56 11.90
N LEU A 19 3.16 29.71 11.22
CA LEU A 19 3.14 29.78 9.75
C LEU A 19 4.41 29.22 9.10
N VAL A 20 5.59 29.53 9.65
CA VAL A 20 6.86 28.96 9.14
C VAL A 20 6.90 27.46 9.34
N LEU A 21 6.44 26.98 10.48
CA LEU A 21 6.39 25.56 10.80
C LEU A 21 5.43 24.82 9.86
N GLU A 22 4.23 25.36 9.65
CA GLU A 22 3.25 24.81 8.73
C GLU A 22 3.76 24.79 7.28
N HIS A 23 4.45 25.86 6.84
CA HIS A 23 5.07 25.91 5.51
C HIS A 23 6.14 24.80 5.34
N ILE A 24 6.95 24.53 6.36
CA ILE A 24 7.93 23.44 6.32
C ILE A 24 7.23 22.10 6.15
N LEU A 25 6.15 21.85 6.88
CA LEU A 25 5.43 20.60 6.83
C LEU A 25 4.70 20.40 5.50
N LYS A 26 3.92 21.38 5.07
CA LYS A 26 3.09 21.28 3.85
C LYS A 26 3.92 21.43 2.57
N GLU A 27 4.66 22.52 2.44
CA GLU A 27 5.29 22.89 1.17
C GLU A 27 6.66 22.23 0.96
N ASN A 28 7.48 22.12 2.02
CA ASN A 28 8.82 21.59 1.87
C ASN A 28 8.87 20.06 2.01
N LEU A 29 8.04 19.48 2.88
CA LEU A 29 8.00 18.04 3.15
C LEU A 29 6.85 17.35 2.43
N GLY A 30 5.78 18.08 2.06
CA GLY A 30 4.59 17.52 1.42
C GLY A 30 3.77 16.66 2.36
N PHE A 31 3.80 16.95 3.66
CA PHE A 31 3.05 16.23 4.67
C PHE A 31 1.57 16.63 4.63
N THR A 32 0.70 15.68 4.90
CA THR A 32 -0.75 15.82 4.95
C THR A 32 -1.22 15.93 6.39
N GLU A 33 -2.00 16.97 6.67
CA GLU A 33 -2.66 17.12 7.98
C GLU A 33 -3.69 16.01 8.20
N GLY A 34 -3.72 15.45 9.39
CA GLY A 34 -4.51 14.27 9.73
C GLY A 34 -3.84 12.93 9.41
N GLU A 35 -2.73 12.92 8.65
CA GLU A 35 -1.92 11.72 8.37
C GLU A 35 -0.55 11.80 9.06
N GLU A 36 0.38 12.63 8.52
CA GLU A 36 1.73 12.76 9.04
C GLU A 36 1.85 13.77 10.19
N TYR A 37 0.93 14.73 10.28
CA TYR A 37 0.89 15.67 11.40
C TYR A 37 -0.52 16.17 11.70
N ASP A 38 -0.72 16.66 12.92
CA ASP A 38 -1.94 17.35 13.36
C ASP A 38 -1.58 18.74 13.88
N VAL A 39 -2.31 19.77 13.40
CA VAL A 39 -2.31 21.10 14.01
C VAL A 39 -3.39 21.12 15.07
N ARG A 40 -3.03 21.49 16.28
CA ARG A 40 -4.00 21.66 17.35
C ARG A 40 -4.10 23.14 17.73
N ASP A 41 -5.30 23.68 17.62
CA ASP A 41 -5.57 24.97 18.19
C ASP A 41 -5.18 24.97 19.66
N SER A 42 -4.45 26.01 20.09
CA SER A 42 -3.84 26.15 21.43
C SER A 42 -4.91 26.37 22.53
N HIS A 43 -5.87 25.47 22.60
CA HIS A 43 -6.86 25.45 23.66
C HIS A 43 -6.40 24.46 24.73
N THR A 44 -6.66 24.78 25.99
CA THR A 44 -6.56 23.86 27.10
C THR A 44 -7.60 22.76 26.90
N ASP A 45 -7.21 21.50 27.14
CA ASP A 45 -8.18 20.42 27.22
C ASP A 45 -9.16 20.64 28.39
N GLU A 46 -10.18 19.80 28.49
CA GLU A 46 -11.19 19.85 29.56
C GLU A 46 -10.57 19.78 31.00
N ASP A 47 -9.34 19.25 31.09
CA ASP A 47 -8.55 19.15 32.32
C ASP A 47 -7.61 20.36 32.54
N GLY A 48 -7.66 21.40 31.72
CA GLY A 48 -6.83 22.60 31.83
C GLY A 48 -5.37 22.42 31.38
N ARG A 49 -5.05 21.32 30.69
CA ARG A 49 -3.69 21.05 30.18
C ARG A 49 -3.46 21.78 28.87
N LYS A 50 -2.28 22.36 28.73
CA LYS A 50 -1.89 23.03 27.48
C LYS A 50 -1.66 21.99 26.38
N ILE A 51 -2.32 22.21 25.25
CA ILE A 51 -2.21 21.38 24.05
C ILE A 51 -0.96 21.84 23.27
N PRO A 52 -0.15 20.94 22.69
CA PRO A 52 0.98 21.29 21.86
C PRO A 52 0.53 21.94 20.54
N ASP A 53 1.37 22.79 19.96
CA ASP A 53 1.05 23.50 18.72
C ASP A 53 0.90 22.52 17.54
N ILE A 54 1.87 21.59 17.40
CA ILE A 54 1.84 20.55 16.35
C ILE A 54 2.26 19.19 16.93
N ILE A 55 1.59 18.15 16.46
CA ILE A 55 1.92 16.76 16.73
C ILE A 55 2.33 16.11 15.40
N ILE A 56 3.51 15.51 15.36
CA ILE A 56 3.98 14.70 14.23
C ILE A 56 3.65 13.24 14.51
N ASN A 57 2.95 12.59 13.60
CA ASN A 57 2.51 11.21 13.71
C ASN A 57 3.53 10.26 13.04
N PHE A 58 4.09 9.27 13.75
CA PHE A 58 4.96 8.25 13.17
C PHE A 58 4.18 6.99 12.80
N PRO A 59 4.63 6.23 11.78
CA PRO A 59 3.92 5.02 11.30
C PRO A 59 3.75 3.94 12.36
N ASP A 60 4.65 3.91 13.34
CA ASP A 60 4.63 2.95 14.45
C ASP A 60 3.71 3.38 15.61
N GLY A 61 2.91 4.42 15.40
CA GLY A 61 1.97 4.95 16.38
C GLY A 61 2.64 5.80 17.46
N ARG A 62 3.92 6.18 17.30
CA ARG A 62 4.57 7.18 18.15
C ARG A 62 4.28 8.60 17.64
N HIS A 63 4.49 9.57 18.51
CA HIS A 63 4.23 10.98 18.22
C HIS A 63 5.40 11.83 18.69
N ALA A 64 5.79 12.83 17.88
CA ALA A 64 6.69 13.90 18.31
C ALA A 64 5.89 15.19 18.48
N ILE A 65 6.23 15.95 19.51
CA ILE A 65 5.60 17.23 19.80
C ILE A 65 6.52 18.35 19.35
N VAL A 66 5.98 19.33 18.63
CA VAL A 66 6.65 20.55 18.22
C VAL A 66 5.92 21.74 18.84
N ASP A 67 6.66 22.57 19.58
CA ASP A 67 6.17 23.82 20.17
C ASP A 67 6.98 25.00 19.60
N SER A 68 6.28 26.01 19.06
CA SER A 68 6.89 27.09 18.28
C SER A 68 6.97 28.43 19.00
N LYS A 69 6.71 28.48 20.29
CA LYS A 69 6.54 29.72 21.07
C LYS A 69 7.84 30.30 21.63
N VAL A 70 8.82 30.62 20.80
CA VAL A 70 10.07 31.24 21.22
C VAL A 70 10.03 32.76 21.07
N SER A 71 10.35 33.51 22.14
CA SER A 71 10.50 34.95 22.05
C SER A 71 11.82 35.31 21.38
N LEU A 72 11.76 36.07 20.28
CA LEU A 72 12.93 36.56 19.53
C LEU A 72 13.34 38.00 19.88
N LYS A 73 12.67 38.66 20.84
CA LYS A 73 12.95 40.07 21.19
C LYS A 73 14.41 40.29 21.52
N ALA A 74 14.99 39.51 22.40
CA ALA A 74 16.39 39.64 22.78
C ALA A 74 17.37 39.33 21.62
N TRP A 75 16.97 38.45 20.70
CA TRP A 75 17.72 38.19 19.47
C TRP A 75 17.67 39.38 18.52
N GLU A 76 16.53 40.02 18.33
CA GLU A 76 16.37 41.25 17.54
C GLU A 76 17.25 42.39 18.14
N GLU A 77 17.22 42.57 19.46
CA GLU A 77 18.08 43.52 20.14
C GLU A 77 19.59 43.23 19.89
N TYR A 78 19.98 41.95 19.90
CA TYR A 78 21.35 41.53 19.59
C TYR A 78 21.79 41.91 18.17
N ILE A 79 20.94 41.64 17.17
CA ILE A 79 21.31 41.91 15.76
C ILE A 79 21.25 43.41 15.40
N THR A 80 20.52 44.22 16.16
CA THR A 80 20.38 45.68 15.94
C THR A 80 21.31 46.54 16.80
N ALA A 81 21.93 45.94 17.83
CA ALA A 81 22.85 46.68 18.68
C ALA A 81 24.07 47.15 17.90
N GLU A 82 24.52 48.41 18.15
CA GLU A 82 25.65 49.03 17.46
C GLU A 82 26.98 48.75 18.18
N ASP A 83 26.97 48.69 19.52
CA ASP A 83 28.15 48.47 20.31
C ASP A 83 28.27 47.04 20.85
N GLU A 84 29.49 46.56 21.09
CA GLU A 84 29.78 45.22 21.54
C GLU A 84 29.25 44.89 22.93
N THR A 85 29.11 45.90 23.81
CA THR A 85 28.58 45.68 25.17
C THR A 85 27.09 45.37 25.10
N SER A 86 26.33 46.18 24.39
CA SER A 86 24.89 45.98 24.15
C SER A 86 24.60 44.65 23.43
N LYS A 87 25.45 44.29 22.45
CA LYS A 87 25.36 42.97 21.78
C LYS A 87 25.53 41.83 22.76
N LYS A 88 26.57 41.88 23.61
CA LYS A 88 26.84 40.85 24.60
C LYS A 88 25.68 40.71 25.58
N GLU A 89 25.17 41.82 26.10
CA GLU A 89 24.05 41.81 27.03
C GLU A 89 22.77 41.26 26.38
N ALA A 90 22.45 41.68 25.16
CA ALA A 90 21.31 41.19 24.43
C ALA A 90 21.41 39.67 24.14
N PHE A 91 22.61 39.19 23.82
CA PHE A 91 22.85 37.76 23.62
C PHE A 91 22.69 36.95 24.92
N GLU A 92 23.12 37.47 26.06
CA GLU A 92 22.89 36.83 27.36
C GLU A 92 21.40 36.83 27.74
N ARG A 93 20.63 37.89 27.38
CA ARG A 93 19.15 37.88 27.51
C ARG A 93 18.51 36.84 26.60
N HIS A 94 19.01 36.69 25.38
CA HIS A 94 18.52 35.65 24.45
C HIS A 94 18.75 34.24 25.02
N LYS A 95 19.95 33.92 25.51
CA LYS A 95 20.22 32.62 26.14
C LYS A 95 19.33 32.36 27.35
N ARG A 96 19.09 33.37 28.19
CA ARG A 96 18.16 33.25 29.32
C ARG A 96 16.73 33.01 28.88
N SER A 97 16.25 33.69 27.82
CA SER A 97 14.93 33.50 27.27
C SER A 97 14.75 32.07 26.77
N LEU A 98 15.71 31.55 26.00
CA LEU A 98 15.68 30.16 25.53
C LEU A 98 15.69 29.18 26.71
N LYS A 99 16.52 29.40 27.73
CA LYS A 99 16.58 28.54 28.93
C LYS A 99 15.20 28.49 29.63
N THR A 100 14.59 29.65 29.87
CA THR A 100 13.27 29.72 30.51
C THR A 100 12.22 28.98 29.69
N HIS A 101 12.32 29.03 28.35
CA HIS A 101 11.39 28.32 27.49
C HIS A 101 11.61 26.79 27.54
N ILE A 102 12.87 26.34 27.58
CA ILE A 102 13.20 24.93 27.82
C ILE A 102 12.59 24.43 29.13
N ASP A 103 12.77 25.21 30.23
CA ASP A 103 12.22 24.86 31.54
C ASP A 103 10.68 24.75 31.46
N THR A 104 10.02 25.71 30.82
CA THR A 104 8.57 25.71 30.61
C THR A 104 8.08 24.48 29.84
N LEU A 105 8.82 24.06 28.80
CA LEU A 105 8.47 22.88 28.01
C LEU A 105 8.69 21.57 28.77
N ALA A 106 9.77 21.48 29.52
CA ALA A 106 10.06 20.35 30.37
C ALA A 106 8.96 20.13 31.44
N ASP A 107 8.46 21.22 32.03
CA ASP A 107 7.40 21.19 33.05
C ASP A 107 6.02 20.81 32.49
N LYS A 108 5.77 21.04 31.20
CA LYS A 108 4.47 20.72 30.57
C LYS A 108 4.16 19.22 30.50
N ASN A 109 5.14 18.35 30.72
CA ASN A 109 5.02 16.88 30.74
C ASN A 109 4.07 16.30 29.68
N TYR A 110 4.28 16.64 28.43
CA TYR A 110 3.47 16.18 27.29
C TYR A 110 3.42 14.65 27.14
N GLN A 111 4.38 13.94 27.76
CA GLN A 111 4.41 12.47 27.80
C GLN A 111 3.24 11.85 28.56
N GLY A 112 2.57 12.64 29.43
CA GLY A 112 1.41 12.22 30.21
C GLY A 112 0.06 12.43 29.51
N ILE A 113 0.04 12.90 28.24
CA ILE A 113 -1.22 13.12 27.51
C ILE A 113 -1.84 11.76 27.18
N LYS A 114 -3.05 11.51 27.70
CA LYS A 114 -3.78 10.28 27.41
C LYS A 114 -4.06 10.15 25.91
N GLY A 115 -3.74 9.00 25.34
CA GLY A 115 -3.98 8.70 23.92
C GLY A 115 -2.84 9.10 22.97
N LEU A 116 -1.77 9.76 23.46
CA LEU A 116 -0.57 10.04 22.68
C LEU A 116 0.60 9.20 23.18
N ASN A 117 1.16 8.38 22.31
CA ASN A 117 2.41 7.66 22.54
C ASN A 117 3.57 8.54 22.11
N THR A 118 3.94 9.53 22.92
CA THR A 118 4.96 10.51 22.56
C THR A 118 6.37 9.94 22.70
N ILE A 119 7.26 10.32 21.77
CA ILE A 119 8.70 10.14 21.97
C ILE A 119 9.15 10.95 23.19
N ASP A 120 10.29 10.54 23.76
CA ASP A 120 10.78 11.08 25.04
C ASP A 120 11.32 12.52 24.94
N THR A 121 11.05 13.24 23.85
CA THR A 121 11.62 14.55 23.57
C THR A 121 10.57 15.47 22.94
N VAL A 122 10.55 16.72 23.37
CA VAL A 122 9.77 17.81 22.76
C VAL A 122 10.67 18.65 21.88
N ILE A 123 10.25 18.97 20.67
CA ILE A 123 10.98 19.85 19.75
C ILE A 123 10.55 21.30 20.03
N MET A 124 11.52 22.09 20.52
CA MET A 124 11.37 23.54 20.67
C MET A 124 11.76 24.20 19.35
N PHE A 125 10.76 24.62 18.58
CA PHE A 125 11.00 25.24 17.27
C PHE A 125 11.17 26.74 17.39
N CYS A 126 12.31 27.24 16.89
CA CYS A 126 12.60 28.65 16.73
C CYS A 126 12.58 29.01 15.23
N PRO A 127 11.68 29.89 14.77
CA PRO A 127 11.55 30.19 13.34
C PRO A 127 12.69 31.02 12.75
N ASN A 128 13.69 31.38 13.55
CA ASN A 128 14.87 32.11 13.11
C ASN A 128 16.12 31.21 13.14
N GLU A 129 16.70 30.98 11.96
CA GLU A 129 17.85 30.11 11.77
C GLU A 129 19.03 30.53 12.62
N THR A 130 19.40 31.80 12.55
CA THR A 130 20.62 32.33 13.18
C THR A 130 20.52 32.48 14.70
N ALA A 131 19.30 32.56 15.23
CA ALA A 131 19.05 32.62 16.67
C ALA A 131 19.48 31.32 17.37
N ILE A 132 19.43 30.20 16.68
CA ILE A 132 19.86 28.89 17.19
C ILE A 132 21.27 28.53 16.73
N THR A 133 21.60 28.69 15.45
CA THR A 133 22.87 28.23 14.89
C THR A 133 24.06 29.07 15.34
N SER A 134 23.85 30.29 15.85
CA SER A 134 24.91 31.10 16.42
C SER A 134 25.32 30.74 17.87
N LEU A 135 24.46 30.01 18.59
CA LEU A 135 24.67 29.67 20.00
C LEU A 135 26.03 28.98 20.26
N PRO A 136 26.44 27.92 19.53
CA PRO A 136 27.69 27.21 19.80
C PRO A 136 28.93 28.13 19.72
N ARG A 137 28.93 29.05 18.73
CA ARG A 137 30.06 29.95 18.48
C ARG A 137 30.19 31.10 19.51
N LYS A 138 29.11 31.39 20.24
CA LYS A 138 29.00 32.54 21.14
C LYS A 138 28.78 32.14 22.60
N GLY A 139 29.29 30.99 23.01
CA GLY A 139 29.21 30.51 24.39
C GLY A 139 27.85 29.97 24.82
N GLY A 140 27.01 29.63 23.87
CA GLY A 140 25.67 29.02 24.13
C GLY A 140 25.64 27.50 23.95
N ALA A 141 26.79 26.83 23.72
CA ALA A 141 26.82 25.38 23.49
C ALA A 141 26.23 24.59 24.67
N ALA A 142 26.49 24.99 25.90
CA ALA A 142 25.92 24.36 27.09
C ALA A 142 24.40 24.37 27.15
N LEU A 143 23.74 25.26 26.39
CA LEU A 143 22.29 25.33 26.32
C LEU A 143 21.70 24.12 25.56
N PHE A 144 22.39 23.59 24.56
CA PHE A 144 22.00 22.36 23.89
C PHE A 144 22.02 21.15 24.83
N ASP A 145 23.14 21.01 25.59
CA ASP A 145 23.25 19.94 26.59
C ASP A 145 22.18 20.08 27.67
N TYR A 146 21.90 21.31 28.08
CA TYR A 146 20.84 21.61 29.04
C TYR A 146 19.48 21.23 28.52
N ALA A 147 19.17 21.58 27.26
CA ALA A 147 17.90 21.22 26.61
C ALA A 147 17.74 19.70 26.53
N MET A 148 18.76 18.99 26.05
CA MET A 148 18.75 17.54 25.94
C MET A 148 18.52 16.83 27.27
N LYS A 149 19.19 17.30 28.36
CA LYS A 149 18.98 16.77 29.73
C LYS A 149 17.53 16.95 30.20
N ASN A 150 16.87 18.00 29.74
CA ASN A 150 15.47 18.28 30.03
C ASN A 150 14.50 17.71 28.97
N LYS A 151 14.97 16.79 28.12
CA LYS A 151 14.16 16.16 27.07
C LYS A 151 13.56 17.18 26.08
N VAL A 152 14.27 18.25 25.80
CA VAL A 152 13.92 19.27 24.81
C VAL A 152 15.00 19.33 23.75
N THR A 153 14.60 19.32 22.49
CA THR A 153 15.51 19.48 21.35
C THR A 153 15.31 20.86 20.72
N LEU A 154 16.38 21.64 20.59
CA LEU A 154 16.33 22.93 19.92
C LEU A 154 16.36 22.75 18.41
N ALA A 155 15.38 23.27 17.71
CA ALA A 155 15.29 23.21 16.26
C ALA A 155 15.05 24.59 15.64
N CYS A 156 15.73 24.85 14.54
CA CYS A 156 15.45 25.94 13.61
C CYS A 156 14.93 25.35 12.29
N PRO A 157 14.49 26.15 11.28
CA PRO A 157 13.92 25.65 10.06
C PRO A 157 14.72 24.54 9.38
N SER A 158 16.02 24.70 9.22
CA SER A 158 16.86 23.67 8.57
C SER A 158 16.98 22.40 9.43
N ILE A 159 17.20 22.53 10.73
CA ILE A 159 17.32 21.39 11.65
C ILE A 159 16.02 20.61 11.66
N LEU A 160 14.88 21.27 11.82
CA LEU A 160 13.57 20.62 11.81
C LEU A 160 13.30 19.91 10.48
N TYR A 161 13.57 20.60 9.36
CA TYR A 161 13.43 19.99 8.03
C TYR A 161 14.19 18.68 7.90
N TYR A 162 15.49 18.65 8.28
CA TYR A 162 16.30 17.44 8.18
C TYR A 162 15.85 16.34 9.15
N GLN A 163 15.43 16.69 10.36
CA GLN A 163 14.90 15.72 11.32
C GLN A 163 13.63 15.04 10.76
N LEU A 164 12.68 15.83 10.24
CA LEU A 164 11.44 15.32 9.68
C LEU A 164 11.65 14.65 8.32
N LYS A 165 12.63 15.11 7.53
CA LYS A 165 13.00 14.42 6.29
C LYS A 165 13.53 13.01 6.55
N THR A 166 14.25 12.81 7.64
CA THR A 166 14.67 11.48 8.09
C THR A 166 13.45 10.63 8.50
N ALA A 167 12.49 11.22 9.20
CA ALA A 167 11.26 10.56 9.57
C ALA A 167 10.43 10.15 8.32
N GLU A 168 10.40 10.99 7.28
CA GLU A 168 9.73 10.67 6.00
C GLU A 168 10.18 9.34 5.40
N TYR A 169 11.46 9.00 5.51
CA TYR A 169 11.94 7.68 5.07
C TYR A 169 11.29 6.54 5.83
N SER A 170 11.01 6.73 7.12
CA SER A 170 10.30 5.75 7.94
C SER A 170 8.85 5.53 7.43
N TRP A 171 8.12 6.60 7.10
CA TRP A 171 6.78 6.49 6.51
C TRP A 171 6.79 5.81 5.15
N LYS A 172 7.76 6.16 4.29
CA LYS A 172 7.91 5.52 2.98
C LYS A 172 8.20 4.03 3.10
N ALA A 173 9.09 3.64 4.01
CA ALA A 173 9.43 2.25 4.26
C ALA A 173 8.23 1.44 4.81
N ASP A 174 7.46 2.00 5.74
CA ASP A 174 6.25 1.37 6.28
C ASP A 174 5.18 1.18 5.18
N LYS A 175 4.91 2.23 4.41
CA LYS A 175 3.97 2.19 3.28
C LYS A 175 4.38 1.16 2.22
N GLN A 176 5.68 1.08 1.92
CA GLN A 176 6.22 0.09 0.99
C GLN A 176 6.09 -1.34 1.55
N SER A 177 6.34 -1.55 2.84
CA SER A 177 6.18 -2.84 3.49
C SER A 177 4.74 -3.34 3.46
N LYS A 178 3.77 -2.45 3.73
CA LYS A 178 2.34 -2.75 3.62
C LYS A 178 1.95 -3.13 2.19
N ASN A 179 2.40 -2.36 1.20
CA ASN A 179 2.14 -2.65 -0.20
C ASN A 179 2.70 -4.02 -0.62
N ILE A 180 3.90 -4.39 -0.17
CA ILE A 180 4.50 -5.71 -0.44
C ILE A 180 3.63 -6.83 0.17
N ALA A 181 3.16 -6.67 1.39
CA ALA A 181 2.28 -7.65 2.04
C ALA A 181 0.97 -7.85 1.26
N ASP A 182 0.36 -6.76 0.78
CA ASP A 182 -0.85 -6.82 -0.04
C ASP A 182 -0.60 -7.47 -1.41
N ILE A 183 0.54 -7.18 -2.05
CA ILE A 183 0.96 -7.83 -3.31
C ILE A 183 1.11 -9.34 -3.10
N ILE A 184 1.77 -9.78 -2.02
CA ILE A 184 1.94 -11.21 -1.71
C ILE A 184 0.58 -11.86 -1.52
N LYS A 185 -0.34 -11.23 -0.79
CA LYS A 185 -1.69 -11.74 -0.58
C LYS A 185 -2.46 -11.90 -1.90
N LEU A 186 -2.40 -10.91 -2.79
CA LEU A 186 -3.01 -10.98 -4.11
C LEU A 186 -2.37 -12.06 -4.97
N ALA A 187 -1.04 -12.19 -4.95
CA ALA A 187 -0.33 -13.22 -5.69
C ALA A 187 -0.75 -14.64 -5.27
N ASN A 188 -0.95 -14.87 -3.97
CA ASN A 188 -1.46 -16.15 -3.47
C ASN A 188 -2.88 -16.44 -4.00
N LEU A 189 -3.78 -15.44 -3.96
CA LEU A 189 -5.13 -15.61 -4.52
C LEU A 189 -5.11 -15.94 -6.02
N VAL A 190 -4.26 -15.28 -6.79
CA VAL A 190 -4.09 -15.57 -8.23
C VAL A 190 -3.54 -16.98 -8.44
N SER A 191 -2.59 -17.42 -7.63
CA SER A 191 -2.05 -18.77 -7.67
C SER A 191 -3.13 -19.83 -7.40
N ASP A 192 -3.95 -19.63 -6.37
CA ASP A 192 -5.05 -20.54 -6.03
C ASP A 192 -6.07 -20.61 -7.18
N GLN A 193 -6.46 -19.48 -7.76
CA GLN A 193 -7.34 -19.43 -8.91
C GLN A 193 -6.75 -20.16 -10.13
N ALA A 194 -5.44 -20.05 -10.37
CA ALA A 194 -4.79 -20.76 -11.47
C ALA A 194 -4.86 -22.28 -11.29
N VAL A 195 -4.66 -22.77 -10.07
CA VAL A 195 -4.82 -24.20 -9.73
C VAL A 195 -6.27 -24.67 -9.98
N ASP A 196 -7.26 -23.90 -9.57
CA ASP A 196 -8.66 -24.24 -9.76
C ASP A 196 -9.07 -24.27 -11.26
N ILE A 197 -8.59 -23.29 -12.02
CA ILE A 197 -8.77 -23.25 -13.49
C ILE A 197 -8.14 -24.47 -14.13
N TYR A 198 -6.89 -24.81 -13.76
CA TYR A 198 -6.22 -26.00 -14.26
C TYR A 198 -7.01 -27.28 -13.95
N GLY A 199 -7.46 -27.43 -12.70
CA GLY A 199 -8.29 -28.57 -12.27
C GLY A 199 -9.58 -28.70 -13.06
N THR A 200 -10.26 -27.56 -13.32
CA THR A 200 -11.48 -27.52 -14.12
C THR A 200 -11.22 -27.86 -15.59
N ALA A 201 -10.15 -27.33 -16.17
CA ALA A 201 -9.75 -27.64 -17.54
C ALA A 201 -9.41 -29.14 -17.70
N LYS A 202 -8.73 -29.74 -16.75
CA LYS A 202 -8.40 -31.18 -16.74
C LYS A 202 -9.68 -32.04 -16.67
N LYS A 203 -10.65 -31.66 -15.85
CA LYS A 203 -11.96 -32.35 -15.81
C LYS A 203 -12.72 -32.23 -17.15
N ALA A 204 -12.71 -31.06 -17.75
CA ALA A 204 -13.33 -30.86 -19.07
C ALA A 204 -12.63 -31.68 -20.15
N GLN A 205 -11.30 -31.75 -20.14
CA GLN A 205 -10.55 -32.60 -21.07
C GLN A 205 -10.89 -34.07 -20.93
N ALA A 206 -11.01 -34.58 -19.69
CA ALA A 206 -11.43 -35.96 -19.44
C ALA A 206 -12.86 -36.25 -19.92
N ALA A 207 -13.80 -35.33 -19.73
CA ALA A 207 -15.15 -35.45 -20.22
C ALA A 207 -15.24 -35.44 -21.77
N ILE A 208 -14.38 -34.63 -22.42
CA ILE A 208 -14.27 -34.63 -23.88
C ILE A 208 -13.75 -36.00 -24.38
N ALA A 209 -12.70 -36.55 -23.72
CA ALA A 209 -12.14 -37.85 -24.06
C ALA A 209 -13.20 -38.96 -23.91
N ASP A 210 -13.92 -39.03 -22.78
CA ASP A 210 -15.01 -39.99 -22.55
C ASP A 210 -16.13 -39.86 -23.61
N THR A 211 -16.47 -38.61 -23.98
CA THR A 211 -17.47 -38.35 -25.03
C THR A 211 -16.96 -38.82 -26.40
N SER A 212 -15.68 -38.61 -26.71
CA SER A 212 -15.06 -39.09 -27.93
C SER A 212 -15.09 -40.62 -28.03
N ASP A 213 -14.77 -41.30 -26.93
CA ASP A 213 -14.81 -42.77 -26.86
C ASP A 213 -16.22 -43.30 -27.06
N LYS A 214 -17.23 -42.66 -26.46
CA LYS A 214 -18.65 -43.03 -26.65
C LYS A 214 -19.10 -42.81 -28.09
N VAL A 215 -18.67 -41.72 -28.73
CA VAL A 215 -18.95 -41.47 -30.14
C VAL A 215 -18.27 -42.54 -31.02
N ALA A 216 -17.02 -42.90 -30.72
CA ALA A 216 -16.31 -43.96 -31.43
C ALA A 216 -17.03 -45.33 -31.30
N ASP A 217 -17.50 -45.67 -30.07
CA ASP A 217 -18.28 -46.90 -29.86
C ASP A 217 -19.60 -46.91 -30.68
N VAL A 218 -20.32 -45.79 -30.68
CA VAL A 218 -21.55 -45.66 -31.50
C VAL A 218 -21.23 -45.80 -33.00
N MET A 219 -20.17 -45.13 -33.45
CA MET A 219 -19.76 -45.23 -34.87
C MET A 219 -19.28 -46.64 -35.22
N GLY A 220 -18.60 -47.35 -34.31
CA GLY A 220 -18.24 -48.76 -34.47
C GLY A 220 -19.46 -49.66 -34.59
N LYS A 221 -20.48 -49.46 -33.75
CA LYS A 221 -21.75 -50.21 -33.86
C LYS A 221 -22.48 -49.94 -35.18
N ILE A 222 -22.32 -48.75 -35.71
CA ILE A 222 -22.94 -48.37 -37.00
C ILE A 222 -22.14 -48.92 -38.17
N LYS A 223 -20.79 -48.76 -38.19
CA LYS A 223 -19.92 -49.06 -39.32
C LYS A 223 -19.20 -50.39 -39.21
N ASP A 224 -18.50 -50.61 -38.08
CA ASP A 224 -17.40 -51.58 -38.00
C ASP A 224 -17.75 -52.86 -37.25
N GLY A 225 -19.01 -53.01 -36.87
CA GLY A 225 -19.49 -54.18 -36.11
C GLY A 225 -19.57 -55.49 -36.93
N GLY A 226 -18.86 -55.56 -38.05
CA GLY A 226 -18.93 -56.71 -38.97
C GLY A 226 -20.37 -57.03 -39.32
N ASN A 227 -20.72 -58.28 -39.38
CA ASN A 227 -22.09 -58.77 -39.64
C ASN A 227 -23.15 -58.23 -38.70
N ARG A 228 -22.77 -57.67 -37.55
CA ARG A 228 -23.67 -57.15 -36.54
C ARG A 228 -23.83 -55.65 -36.63
N SER A 229 -23.02 -54.95 -37.45
CA SER A 229 -23.15 -53.51 -37.61
C SER A 229 -24.51 -53.14 -38.23
N PHE A 230 -24.99 -51.94 -37.88
CA PHE A 230 -26.27 -51.45 -38.37
C PHE A 230 -26.26 -51.32 -39.92
N LEU A 231 -25.15 -50.81 -40.47
CA LEU A 231 -25.02 -50.64 -41.92
C LEU A 231 -24.85 -51.94 -42.67
N SER A 232 -24.17 -52.98 -42.11
CA SER A 232 -24.12 -54.32 -42.70
C SER A 232 -25.52 -54.96 -42.76
N ARG A 233 -26.32 -54.77 -41.71
CA ARG A 233 -27.74 -55.27 -41.72
C ARG A 233 -28.57 -54.56 -42.78
N ILE A 234 -28.42 -53.22 -42.92
CA ILE A 234 -29.12 -52.47 -43.98
C ILE A 234 -28.67 -52.95 -45.37
N SER A 235 -27.36 -53.15 -45.58
CA SER A 235 -26.86 -53.69 -46.86
C SER A 235 -27.44 -55.04 -47.23
N ARG A 236 -27.56 -55.96 -46.22
CA ARG A 236 -28.24 -57.25 -46.44
C ARG A 236 -29.72 -57.06 -46.80
N MET A 237 -30.41 -56.15 -46.10
CA MET A 237 -31.85 -55.90 -46.45
C MET A 237 -31.97 -55.32 -47.85
N ASN A 238 -31.06 -54.49 -48.31
CA ASN A 238 -31.04 -54.01 -49.72
C ASN A 238 -30.78 -55.11 -50.70
N LYS A 239 -29.88 -56.07 -50.43
CA LYS A 239 -29.65 -57.27 -51.28
C LYS A 239 -30.86 -58.18 -51.32
N LEU A 240 -31.73 -58.14 -50.31
CA LEU A 240 -33.00 -58.89 -50.26
C LEU A 240 -34.21 -58.17 -50.91
N GLY A 241 -33.92 -57.03 -51.56
CA GLY A 241 -34.98 -56.34 -52.34
C GLY A 241 -35.52 -55.05 -51.71
N LEU A 242 -34.97 -54.57 -50.60
CA LEU A 242 -35.32 -53.26 -50.08
C LEU A 242 -34.64 -52.19 -50.94
N SER A 243 -35.38 -51.19 -51.43
CA SER A 243 -34.86 -50.07 -52.22
C SER A 243 -35.02 -48.73 -51.47
N PRO A 244 -34.14 -48.40 -50.54
CA PRO A 244 -34.25 -47.14 -49.80
C PRO A 244 -34.02 -45.94 -50.73
N LYS A 245 -34.69 -44.81 -50.45
CA LYS A 245 -34.50 -43.55 -51.19
C LYS A 245 -33.13 -42.92 -51.02
N LYS A 246 -32.39 -43.22 -49.90
CA LYS A 246 -31.05 -42.76 -49.62
C LYS A 246 -30.05 -43.90 -49.64
N GLN A 247 -28.97 -43.73 -50.38
CA GLN A 247 -27.88 -44.71 -50.42
C GLN A 247 -26.96 -44.57 -49.18
N ILE A 248 -26.31 -45.68 -48.78
CA ILE A 248 -25.29 -45.68 -47.75
C ILE A 248 -24.08 -44.87 -48.28
N PRO A 249 -23.51 -43.94 -47.49
CA PRO A 249 -22.32 -43.17 -47.91
C PRO A 249 -21.17 -44.10 -48.33
N SER A 250 -20.50 -43.75 -49.42
CA SER A 250 -19.39 -44.54 -49.99
C SER A 250 -18.16 -44.68 -49.08
N GLU A 251 -18.09 -43.85 -48.05
CA GLU A 251 -17.02 -43.88 -47.01
C GLU A 251 -17.18 -45.07 -46.05
N VAL A 252 -18.27 -45.80 -46.12
CA VAL A 252 -18.50 -46.98 -45.32
C VAL A 252 -18.09 -48.20 -46.11
N SER A 253 -16.86 -48.71 -45.86
CA SER A 253 -16.44 -50.00 -46.41
C SER A 253 -17.31 -51.11 -45.84
N ILE A 254 -18.11 -51.70 -46.69
CA ILE A 254 -18.84 -52.90 -46.34
C ILE A 254 -17.86 -54.04 -46.67
N ASP A 255 -17.44 -54.77 -45.63
CA ASP A 255 -16.57 -55.92 -45.80
C ASP A 255 -17.42 -57.01 -46.52
N ASP A 256 -17.12 -57.22 -47.82
CA ASP A 256 -17.79 -58.21 -48.66
C ASP A 256 -17.28 -59.64 -48.40
N SER A 257 -16.50 -59.85 -47.30
CA SER A 257 -15.90 -61.19 -46.96
C SER A 257 -16.97 -62.25 -46.62
N GLU A 258 -18.25 -61.91 -46.66
CA GLU A 258 -19.38 -62.85 -46.32
C GLU A 258 -20.27 -63.22 -47.50
N GLU A 259 -19.76 -63.29 -48.69
CA GLU A 259 -20.39 -64.00 -49.74
C GLU A 259 -20.73 -65.49 -49.38
N LYS A 260 -20.03 -66.04 -48.39
CA LYS A 260 -20.19 -67.40 -47.89
C LYS A 260 -21.54 -67.59 -47.21
N ASP A 261 -22.05 -66.68 -46.42
CA ASP A 261 -23.30 -66.85 -45.68
C ASP A 261 -24.54 -66.69 -46.59
N LEU A 262 -24.48 -65.91 -47.64
CA LEU A 262 -25.54 -65.81 -48.66
C LEU A 262 -25.63 -67.05 -49.47
N LYS A 263 -24.53 -67.73 -49.83
CA LYS A 263 -24.51 -69.03 -50.50
C LYS A 263 -25.09 -70.12 -49.62
N VAL A 264 -24.95 -70.07 -48.32
CA VAL A 264 -25.57 -71.02 -47.37
C VAL A 264 -27.10 -70.82 -47.36
N ILE A 265 -27.60 -69.58 -47.35
CA ILE A 265 -29.01 -69.28 -47.36
C ILE A 265 -29.65 -69.65 -48.72
N GLU A 266 -28.98 -69.39 -49.83
CA GLU A 266 -29.44 -69.82 -51.15
C GLU A 266 -29.50 -71.37 -51.27
N ASN A 267 -28.50 -72.03 -50.71
CA ASN A 267 -28.45 -73.46 -50.70
C ASN A 267 -29.58 -74.12 -49.85
N LEU A 268 -29.90 -73.46 -48.72
CA LEU A 268 -31.04 -73.88 -47.90
C LEU A 268 -32.37 -73.64 -48.60
N LYS A 269 -32.60 -72.52 -49.30
CA LYS A 269 -33.79 -72.27 -50.08
C LYS A 269 -33.91 -73.22 -51.26
N LYS A 270 -32.81 -73.59 -51.91
CA LYS A 270 -32.82 -74.57 -52.99
C LYS A 270 -33.11 -75.98 -52.49
N LYS A 271 -32.84 -76.30 -51.22
CA LYS A 271 -33.26 -77.59 -50.60
C LYS A 271 -34.72 -77.63 -50.17
N GLU A 272 -35.32 -76.50 -49.74
CA GLU A 272 -36.73 -76.41 -49.40
C GLU A 272 -37.60 -76.45 -50.63
N ASN A 273 -37.16 -75.98 -51.80
CA ASN A 273 -37.95 -76.05 -53.04
C ASN A 273 -37.78 -77.37 -53.81
N LYS A 274 -37.16 -78.41 -53.21
CA LYS A 274 -37.01 -79.73 -53.78
C LYS A 274 -37.70 -80.83 -52.99
N LEU A 275 -38.49 -80.48 -52.00
CA LEU A 275 -39.46 -81.31 -51.27
C LEU A 275 -40.86 -80.92 -51.65
#